data_8bf9f328dccd0dbb49c55505676fa420
#
_entry.id   8bf9f328dccd0dbb49c55505676fa420
#
_cell.length_a   1.000
_cell.length_b   1.000
_cell.length_c   1.000
_cell.angle_alpha   90.00
_cell.angle_beta   90.00
_cell.angle_gamma   90.00
#
_symmetry.space_group_name_H-M   'P 1'
#
loop_
_entity.id
_entity.type
_entity.pdbx_description
1 polymer ?
#
loop_
_entity_poly.entity_id
_entity_poly.type
_entity_poly.pdbx_seq_one_letter_code
_entity_poly.pdbx_strand_id
1 'polypeptide(L)' 'MTVVTMAEPTERALTPQTRVEVRNRFDGRWNRGFAVAEVVGDRYRIRRTSDEQLLPSLFTANEVRREHRRGQWWY' A
#
# COMPACT_ATOMS: atom_id res chain seq x y z
N MET A 1 0.69 28.62 -7.59
CA MET A 1 0.63 27.97 -7.66
C MET A 1 0.80 26.95 -7.32
N THR A 2 0.87 26.77 -7.34
CA THR A 2 0.97 26.03 -7.11
C THR A 2 1.32 25.06 -6.83
N VAL A 3 1.56 24.79 -6.97
CA VAL A 3 1.85 23.94 -6.84
C VAL A 3 2.22 23.20 -6.05
N VAL A 4 2.35 23.20 -5.91
CA VAL A 4 2.60 22.55 -5.26
C VAL A 4 2.46 21.58 -4.67
N THR A 5 2.39 21.60 -4.34
CA THR A 5 2.08 20.82 -3.77
C THR A 5 2.14 19.59 -4.01
N MET A 6 2.23 19.28 -4.52
CA MET A 6 2.26 18.17 -4.92
C MET A 6 3.25 17.29 -4.55
N ALA A 7 4.11 17.63 -4.21
CA ALA A 7 5.18 16.77 -4.01
C ALA A 7 5.14 15.94 -2.80
N GLU A 8 4.77 16.45 -1.77
CA GLU A 8 4.87 15.73 -0.61
C GLU A 8 4.03 14.53 -0.55
N PRO A 9 2.99 14.50 -1.20
CA PRO A 9 2.22 13.28 -1.15
C PRO A 9 2.89 12.14 -1.80
N THR A 10 3.92 12.37 -2.54
CA THR A 10 4.53 11.30 -3.22
C THR A 10 5.00 10.25 -2.29
N GLU A 11 5.43 10.60 -1.13
CA GLU A 11 5.86 9.63 -0.23
C GLU A 11 4.79 8.80 0.32
N ARG A 12 3.60 9.31 0.41
CA ARG A 12 2.51 8.59 0.89
C ARG A 12 1.76 7.92 -0.18
N ALA A 13 1.87 8.39 -1.38
CA ALA A 13 1.12 7.83 -2.49
C ALA A 13 1.71 6.50 -2.88
N LEU A 14 0.89 5.49 -2.94
CA LEU A 14 1.32 4.18 -3.34
C LEU A 14 0.88 3.93 -4.76
N THR A 15 1.81 3.57 -5.61
CA THR A 15 1.48 3.35 -7.00
C THR A 15 1.23 1.87 -7.23
N PRO A 16 0.62 1.51 -8.35
CA PRO A 16 0.42 0.11 -8.66
C PRO A 16 1.73 -0.63 -8.67
N GLN A 17 1.71 -1.85 -8.24
CA GLN A 17 2.84 -2.76 -8.14
C GLN A 17 3.69 -2.53 -6.89
N THR A 18 3.41 -1.52 -6.10
CA THR A 18 4.15 -1.31 -4.86
C THR A 18 3.81 -2.42 -3.87
N ARG A 19 4.81 -3.03 -3.31
CA ARG A 19 4.58 -4.03 -2.29
C ARG A 19 4.21 -3.35 -1.00
N VAL A 20 3.19 -3.85 -0.35
CA VAL A 20 2.63 -3.18 0.83
C VAL A 20 2.32 -4.17 1.92
N GLU A 21 2.11 -3.63 3.11
CA GLU A 21 1.55 -4.36 4.22
C GLU A 21 0.14 -3.83 4.43
N VAL A 22 -0.76 -4.72 4.74
CA VAL A 22 -2.16 -4.35 4.92
C VAL A 22 -2.55 -4.61 6.36
N ARG A 23 -3.25 -3.66 6.95
CA ARG A 23 -3.67 -3.78 8.33
C ARG A 23 -4.90 -4.64 8.44
N ASN A 24 -4.82 -5.63 9.31
CA ASN A 24 -5.93 -6.52 9.55
C ASN A 24 -6.96 -5.79 10.38
N ARG A 25 -8.19 -5.76 9.91
CA ARG A 25 -9.24 -5.03 10.60
C ARG A 25 -9.69 -5.70 11.89
N PHE A 26 -9.36 -6.96 12.05
CA PHE A 26 -9.72 -7.67 13.23
C PHE A 26 -8.82 -7.33 14.39
N ASP A 27 -7.52 -7.46 14.22
CA ASP A 27 -6.60 -7.31 15.33
C ASP A 27 -5.62 -6.17 15.13
N GLY A 28 -5.73 -5.42 14.05
CA GLY A 28 -4.86 -4.28 13.82
C GLY A 28 -3.45 -4.62 13.43
N ARG A 29 -3.15 -5.87 13.16
CA ARG A 29 -1.81 -6.25 12.80
C ARG A 29 -1.54 -6.00 11.33
N TRP A 30 -0.28 -5.74 11.02
CA TRP A 30 0.14 -5.52 9.66
C TRP A 30 0.63 -6.82 9.06
N ASN A 31 0.10 -7.14 7.90
CA ASN A 31 0.45 -8.39 7.21
C ASN A 31 1.14 -8.10 5.90
N ARG A 32 2.19 -8.81 5.60
CA ARG A 32 2.92 -8.67 4.35
C ARG A 32 2.35 -9.58 3.30
N GLY A 33 2.90 -9.47 2.11
CA GLY A 33 2.51 -10.36 1.03
C GLY A 33 1.46 -9.79 0.13
N PHE A 34 1.36 -8.47 0.09
CA PHE A 34 0.37 -7.80 -0.74
C PHE A 34 1.03 -6.74 -1.60
N ALA A 35 0.34 -6.33 -2.63
CA ALA A 35 0.80 -5.24 -3.49
C ALA A 35 -0.41 -4.46 -3.96
N VAL A 36 -0.19 -3.22 -4.32
CA VAL A 36 -1.26 -2.40 -4.85
C VAL A 36 -1.53 -2.85 -6.28
N ALA A 37 -2.76 -3.22 -6.55
CA ALA A 37 -3.14 -3.58 -7.90
C ALA A 37 -3.58 -2.36 -8.68
N GLU A 38 -4.26 -1.46 -8.01
CA GLU A 38 -4.79 -0.30 -8.70
C GLU A 38 -5.18 0.75 -7.67
N VAL A 39 -5.12 2.01 -8.08
CA VAL A 39 -5.54 3.11 -7.23
C VAL A 39 -6.92 3.53 -7.68
N VAL A 40 -7.86 3.56 -6.77
CA VAL A 40 -9.24 3.87 -7.08
C VAL A 40 -9.64 5.07 -6.22
N GLY A 41 -9.55 6.27 -6.78
CA GLY A 41 -9.82 7.48 -6.03
C GLY A 41 -8.81 7.62 -4.90
N ASP A 42 -9.27 7.69 -3.67
CA ASP A 42 -8.38 7.79 -2.54
C ASP A 42 -8.20 6.43 -1.86
N ARG A 43 -8.54 5.35 -2.53
CA ARG A 43 -8.41 4.03 -1.97
C ARG A 43 -7.58 3.15 -2.86
N TYR A 44 -7.26 1.97 -2.35
CA TYR A 44 -6.37 1.06 -3.04
C TYR A 44 -7.02 -0.30 -3.19
N ARG A 45 -6.91 -0.85 -4.39
CA ARG A 45 -7.30 -2.22 -4.62
C ARG A 45 -6.04 -3.04 -4.45
N ILE A 46 -6.10 -4.06 -3.61
CA ILE A 46 -4.92 -4.79 -3.20
C ILE A 46 -4.98 -6.20 -3.74
N ARG A 47 -3.84 -6.73 -4.15
CA ARG A 47 -3.77 -8.12 -4.55
C ARG A 47 -2.79 -8.86 -3.66
N ARG A 48 -3.03 -10.11 -3.49
CA ARG A 48 -2.16 -10.96 -2.72
C ARG A 48 -1.07 -11.47 -3.67
N THR A 49 0.19 -11.30 -3.29
CA THR A 49 1.26 -11.60 -4.23
C THR A 49 1.47 -13.10 -4.43
N SER A 50 1.05 -13.91 -3.47
CA SER A 50 1.28 -15.35 -3.59
C SER A 50 0.49 -15.98 -4.72
N ASP A 51 -0.71 -15.52 -4.98
CA ASP A 51 -1.54 -16.10 -6.02
C ASP A 51 -2.20 -15.05 -6.90
N GLU A 52 -1.81 -13.79 -6.75
CA GLU A 52 -2.32 -12.69 -7.56
C GLU A 52 -3.81 -12.44 -7.38
N GLN A 53 -4.37 -12.93 -6.32
CA GLN A 53 -5.79 -12.78 -6.10
C GLN A 53 -6.12 -11.42 -5.56
N LEU A 54 -7.11 -10.75 -6.12
CA LEU A 54 -7.53 -9.45 -5.64
C LEU A 54 -8.35 -9.61 -4.38
N LEU A 55 -8.13 -8.73 -3.43
CA LEU A 55 -8.93 -8.74 -2.23
C LEU A 55 -10.27 -8.08 -2.51
N PRO A 56 -11.32 -8.51 -1.86
CA PRO A 56 -12.67 -8.04 -2.20
C PRO A 56 -12.97 -6.62 -1.79
N SER A 57 -12.21 -6.04 -0.90
CA SER A 57 -12.48 -4.69 -0.43
C SER A 57 -11.41 -3.74 -0.87
N LEU A 58 -11.76 -2.46 -0.95
CA LEU A 58 -10.77 -1.43 -1.14
C LEU A 58 -10.26 -0.99 0.21
N PHE A 59 -9.03 -0.52 0.24
CA PHE A 59 -8.38 -0.14 1.49
C PHE A 59 -8.01 1.34 1.46
N THR A 60 -8.14 2.00 2.58
CA THR A 60 -7.78 3.41 2.68
C THR A 60 -6.28 3.52 2.92
N ALA A 61 -5.78 4.73 2.80
CA ALA A 61 -4.36 4.97 3.01
C ALA A 61 -3.90 4.59 4.41
N ASN A 62 -4.79 4.63 5.37
CA ASN A 62 -4.42 4.28 6.73
C ASN A 62 -4.31 2.78 6.95
N GLU A 63 -4.83 2.01 6.04
CA GLU A 63 -4.84 0.57 6.17
C GLU A 63 -3.75 -0.09 5.36
N VAL A 64 -2.96 0.68 4.62
CA VAL A 64 -1.95 0.15 3.73
C VAL A 64 -0.68 0.94 3.91
N ARG A 65 0.45 0.27 3.94
CA ARG A 65 1.72 0.98 4.02
C ARG A 65 2.77 0.21 3.24
N ARG A 66 3.81 0.91 2.83
CA ARG A 66 4.88 0.30 2.07
C ARG A 66 5.51 -0.82 2.88
N GLU A 67 5.77 -1.92 2.24
CA GLU A 67 6.37 -3.04 2.93
C GLU A 67 7.80 -2.72 3.34
N HIS A 68 8.13 -3.01 4.58
CA HIS A 68 9.46 -2.79 5.07
C HIS A 68 10.25 -4.06 4.90
N ARG A 69 11.34 -3.98 4.20
CA ARG A 69 12.17 -5.14 4.00
C ARG A 69 13.36 -5.01 4.91
N ARG A 70 13.26 -5.67 6.01
CA ARG A 70 14.19 -5.50 7.02
C ARG A 70 15.60 -5.67 6.66
N GLY A 71 16.02 -6.53 6.07
CA GLY A 71 17.41 -6.76 5.86
C GLY A 71 18.08 -5.94 4.84
N GLN A 72 17.38 -4.96 4.28
CA GLN A 72 17.96 -4.22 3.20
C GLN A 72 18.54 -2.92 3.51
N TRP A 73 17.99 -2.25 4.44
CA TRP A 73 18.34 -0.87 4.58
C TRP A 73 19.62 -0.64 5.34
N TRP A 74 20.22 -1.61 5.87
CA TRP A 74 21.49 -1.33 6.48
C TRP A 74 22.64 -1.78 5.62
N TYR A 75 22.40 -2.06 4.41
CA TYR A 75 23.48 -2.39 3.53
C TYR A 75 24.12 -1.14 2.93
#